data_2ac328df44471b74ceb848211137a7ad
#
_entry.id   2ac328df44471b74ceb848211137a7ad
#
_cell.length_a   1.000
_cell.length_b   1.000
_cell.length_c   1.000
_cell.angle_alpha   90.00
_cell.angle_beta   90.00
_cell.angle_gamma   90.00
#
_symmetry.space_group_name_H-M   'P 1'
#
loop_
_entity.id
_entity.type
_entity.pdbx_description
1 polymer ?
#
loop_
_entity_poly.entity_id
_entity_poly.type
_entity_poly.pdbx_seq_one_letter_code
_entity_poly.pdbx_strand_id
1 'polypeptide(L)'
;EREACDGDTVRLDVTTEGATYSWVGGSQSPTKIVTEPGVFSVTVNLNECLAEGSVKVKFKDAPNPNLKDDIYRCEGVSHTFSMFKPQYDSYLWHNGSTDSAITVNKGDTIWVQVEIGGCFGSDTALFVHAKKPVINLGADTILCDGDELLLNAKVDGTANYEWRDKSDEPEFLVWREGIYHVTIRRGGCVGNDSI
;
A
#
# COMPACT_ATOMS: atom_id res chain seq x y z
N GLU A 1 -0.69 -26.83 -24.01
CA GLU A 1 -1.30 -25.80 -23.16
C GLU A 1 -0.22 -24.81 -22.72
N ARG A 2 -0.56 -23.52 -22.64
CA ARG A 2 0.31 -22.45 -22.10
C ARG A 2 -0.47 -21.69 -21.04
N GLU A 3 0.22 -21.26 -19.99
CA GLU A 3 -0.31 -20.43 -18.92
C GLU A 3 0.47 -19.13 -18.84
N ALA A 4 -0.19 -18.02 -18.58
CA ALA A 4 0.36 -16.69 -18.35
C ALA A 4 -0.44 -16.02 -17.21
N CYS A 5 0.05 -14.89 -16.74
CA CYS A 5 -0.67 -14.13 -15.74
C CYS A 5 -1.62 -13.13 -16.42
N ASP A 6 -2.69 -12.80 -15.75
CA ASP A 6 -3.61 -11.75 -16.21
C ASP A 6 -2.85 -10.44 -16.41
N GLY A 7 -3.11 -9.79 -17.55
CA GLY A 7 -2.35 -8.61 -18.00
C GLY A 7 -1.09 -8.90 -18.81
N ASP A 8 -0.62 -10.16 -18.86
CA ASP A 8 0.50 -10.54 -19.69
C ASP A 8 0.10 -10.70 -21.16
N THR A 9 1.10 -10.84 -22.02
CA THR A 9 0.91 -11.18 -23.43
C THR A 9 1.63 -12.49 -23.76
N VAL A 10 0.96 -13.38 -24.47
CA VAL A 10 1.57 -14.63 -24.96
C VAL A 10 1.85 -14.50 -26.46
N ARG A 11 3.11 -14.60 -26.86
CA ARG A 11 3.49 -14.69 -28.26
C ARG A 11 3.49 -16.15 -28.70
N LEU A 12 2.61 -16.48 -29.65
CA LEU A 12 2.63 -17.75 -30.37
C LEU A 12 3.46 -17.56 -31.62
N ASP A 13 4.38 -18.48 -31.87
CA ASP A 13 5.33 -18.43 -33.00
C ASP A 13 5.38 -19.78 -33.70
N VAL A 14 5.05 -19.78 -34.99
CA VAL A 14 5.04 -20.94 -35.87
C VAL A 14 5.88 -20.67 -37.11
N THR A 15 6.84 -19.73 -37.04
CA THR A 15 7.66 -19.30 -38.15
C THR A 15 8.37 -20.49 -38.78
N THR A 16 8.14 -20.68 -40.07
CA THR A 16 8.79 -21.69 -40.94
C THR A 16 9.17 -20.99 -42.23
N GLU A 17 10.41 -21.14 -42.68
CA GLU A 17 10.90 -20.48 -43.89
C GLU A 17 10.13 -20.95 -45.12
N GLY A 18 9.65 -19.98 -45.93
CA GLY A 18 8.88 -20.25 -47.14
C GLY A 18 7.42 -20.64 -46.95
N ALA A 19 6.94 -20.71 -45.71
CA ALA A 19 5.56 -21.07 -45.40
C ALA A 19 4.60 -19.87 -45.41
N THR A 20 3.35 -20.15 -45.66
CA THR A 20 2.20 -19.23 -45.43
C THR A 20 1.34 -19.71 -44.27
N TYR A 21 0.62 -18.80 -43.61
CA TYR A 21 -0.07 -19.06 -42.38
C TYR A 21 -1.55 -18.61 -42.46
N SER A 22 -2.41 -19.35 -41.82
CA SER A 22 -3.83 -19.00 -41.65
C SER A 22 -4.28 -19.33 -40.24
N TRP A 23 -4.38 -18.31 -39.38
CA TRP A 23 -4.95 -18.45 -38.03
C TRP A 23 -6.47 -18.39 -38.07
N VAL A 24 -7.11 -19.13 -37.20
CA VAL A 24 -8.54 -18.90 -36.92
C VAL A 24 -8.69 -17.45 -36.42
N GLY A 25 -9.57 -16.69 -37.09
CA GLY A 25 -9.72 -15.23 -36.91
C GLY A 25 -8.99 -14.38 -37.97
N GLY A 26 -8.40 -15.01 -39.01
CA GLY A 26 -7.98 -14.36 -40.29
C GLY A 26 -6.58 -13.79 -40.34
N SER A 27 -5.76 -13.89 -39.28
CA SER A 27 -4.36 -13.46 -39.34
C SER A 27 -3.53 -14.41 -40.19
N GLN A 28 -2.62 -13.84 -41.00
CA GLN A 28 -1.67 -14.56 -41.85
C GLN A 28 -0.21 -14.38 -41.43
N SER A 29 0.01 -13.79 -40.25
CA SER A 29 1.36 -13.62 -39.66
C SER A 29 1.92 -14.95 -39.15
N PRO A 30 3.26 -15.20 -39.26
CA PRO A 30 3.91 -16.33 -38.62
C PRO A 30 3.78 -16.30 -37.08
N THR A 31 3.42 -15.14 -36.52
CA THR A 31 3.27 -14.96 -35.08
C THR A 31 1.91 -14.36 -34.74
N LYS A 32 1.41 -14.69 -33.55
CA LYS A 32 0.16 -14.14 -33.00
C LYS A 32 0.40 -13.74 -31.55
N ILE A 33 0.01 -12.51 -31.21
CA ILE A 33 -0.05 -12.04 -29.81
C ILE A 33 -1.43 -12.37 -29.26
N VAL A 34 -1.45 -12.92 -28.06
CA VAL A 34 -2.65 -13.36 -27.36
C VAL A 34 -2.69 -12.67 -25.99
N THR A 35 -3.82 -12.04 -25.67
CA THR A 35 -4.08 -11.32 -24.41
C THR A 35 -5.29 -11.86 -23.67
N GLU A 36 -6.01 -12.81 -24.30
CA GLU A 36 -7.25 -13.39 -23.75
C GLU A 36 -7.16 -14.92 -23.75
N PRO A 37 -7.80 -15.61 -22.80
CA PRO A 37 -7.83 -17.06 -22.78
C PRO A 37 -8.56 -17.62 -23.99
N GLY A 38 -8.11 -18.78 -24.49
CA GLY A 38 -8.77 -19.42 -25.63
C GLY A 38 -7.95 -20.55 -26.24
N VAL A 39 -8.51 -21.13 -27.29
CA VAL A 39 -7.83 -22.11 -28.15
C VAL A 39 -7.47 -21.41 -29.47
N PHE A 40 -6.21 -21.38 -29.79
CA PHE A 40 -5.69 -20.72 -30.99
C PHE A 40 -5.16 -21.79 -31.93
N SER A 41 -5.75 -21.84 -33.13
CA SER A 41 -5.40 -22.80 -34.18
C SER A 41 -4.84 -22.10 -35.38
N VAL A 42 -3.88 -22.73 -36.04
CA VAL A 42 -3.22 -22.24 -37.23
C VAL A 42 -3.04 -23.38 -38.22
N THR A 43 -3.26 -23.07 -39.48
CA THR A 43 -2.84 -23.90 -40.62
C THR A 43 -1.58 -23.29 -41.24
N VAL A 44 -0.53 -24.10 -41.38
CA VAL A 44 0.72 -23.71 -42.01
C VAL A 44 0.79 -24.45 -43.35
N ASN A 45 1.06 -23.71 -44.44
CA ASN A 45 1.23 -24.28 -45.78
C ASN A 45 2.66 -24.07 -46.24
N LEU A 46 3.36 -25.14 -46.52
CA LEU A 46 4.68 -25.13 -47.10
C LEU A 46 4.68 -26.01 -48.37
N ASN A 47 4.87 -25.39 -49.55
CA ASN A 47 4.90 -26.09 -50.82
C ASN A 47 3.68 -27.04 -51.02
N GLU A 48 2.46 -26.50 -50.81
CA GLU A 48 1.18 -27.22 -50.86
C GLU A 48 0.99 -28.32 -49.77
N CYS A 49 1.94 -28.53 -48.90
CA CYS A 49 1.79 -29.38 -47.73
C CYS A 49 1.16 -28.59 -46.58
N LEU A 50 0.03 -29.06 -46.07
CA LEU A 50 -0.70 -28.44 -44.97
C LEU A 50 -0.39 -29.14 -43.66
N ALA A 51 -0.10 -28.35 -42.62
CA ALA A 51 0.00 -28.81 -41.26
C ALA A 51 -0.90 -27.94 -40.38
N GLU A 52 -1.61 -28.54 -39.45
CA GLU A 52 -2.49 -27.85 -38.49
C GLU A 52 -1.94 -28.02 -37.09
N GLY A 53 -2.06 -26.94 -36.29
CA GLY A 53 -1.67 -26.97 -34.91
C GLY A 53 -2.65 -26.13 -34.06
N SER A 54 -2.80 -26.51 -32.83
CA SER A 54 -3.58 -25.71 -31.86
C SER A 54 -2.92 -25.68 -30.50
N VAL A 55 -3.13 -24.58 -29.78
CA VAL A 55 -2.68 -24.39 -28.41
C VAL A 55 -3.79 -23.76 -27.59
N LYS A 56 -4.02 -24.27 -26.38
CA LYS A 56 -4.87 -23.65 -25.38
C LYS A 56 -4.02 -22.71 -24.54
N VAL A 57 -4.42 -21.46 -24.45
CA VAL A 57 -3.82 -20.43 -23.59
C VAL A 57 -4.79 -20.16 -22.45
N LYS A 58 -4.27 -20.15 -21.23
CA LYS A 58 -4.98 -19.79 -20.02
C LYS A 58 -4.29 -18.61 -19.37
N PHE A 59 -5.06 -17.69 -18.77
CA PHE A 59 -4.55 -16.65 -17.91
C PHE A 59 -4.98 -16.94 -16.48
N LYS A 60 -4.06 -16.73 -15.55
CA LYS A 60 -4.26 -16.87 -14.11
C LYS A 60 -4.38 -15.50 -13.49
N ASP A 61 -5.27 -15.34 -12.53
CA ASP A 61 -5.39 -14.09 -11.77
C ASP A 61 -4.07 -13.81 -11.04
N ALA A 62 -3.54 -12.59 -11.21
CA ALA A 62 -2.44 -12.12 -10.41
C ALA A 62 -2.91 -11.83 -8.98
N PRO A 63 -2.11 -12.15 -7.95
CA PRO A 63 -2.46 -11.82 -6.58
C PRO A 63 -2.57 -10.30 -6.40
N ASN A 64 -3.56 -9.87 -5.60
CA ASN A 64 -3.75 -8.48 -5.22
C ASN A 64 -3.53 -8.33 -3.70
N PRO A 65 -2.28 -8.13 -3.25
CA PRO A 65 -1.98 -7.85 -1.86
C PRO A 65 -2.53 -6.47 -1.47
N ASN A 66 -2.79 -6.28 -0.17
CA ASN A 66 -3.27 -5.00 0.35
C ASN A 66 -2.67 -4.77 1.73
N LEU A 67 -1.69 -3.87 1.80
CA LEU A 67 -1.03 -3.40 3.03
C LEU A 67 -1.91 -2.45 3.84
N LYS A 68 -3.08 -2.08 3.28
CA LYS A 68 -3.99 -1.06 3.80
C LYS A 68 -3.41 0.35 3.68
N ASP A 69 -3.96 1.28 4.46
CA ASP A 69 -3.59 2.69 4.45
C ASP A 69 -2.19 2.91 5.06
N ASP A 70 -1.65 4.09 4.83
CA ASP A 70 -0.44 4.57 5.46
C ASP A 70 -0.54 4.51 6.99
N ILE A 71 0.53 4.08 7.63
CA ILE A 71 0.59 3.87 9.07
C ILE A 71 1.40 5.00 9.73
N TYR A 72 0.74 5.71 10.62
CA TYR A 72 1.37 6.74 11.45
C TYR A 72 1.56 6.21 12.88
N ARG A 73 2.78 6.24 13.39
CA ARG A 73 3.13 5.85 14.76
C ARG A 73 4.04 6.89 15.38
N CYS A 74 3.98 6.98 16.70
CA CYS A 74 4.91 7.81 17.44
C CYS A 74 6.34 7.29 17.31
N GLU A 75 7.33 8.19 17.27
CA GLU A 75 8.74 7.84 17.22
C GLU A 75 9.10 6.82 18.32
N GLY A 76 9.84 5.78 17.94
CA GLY A 76 10.20 4.66 18.83
C GLY A 76 9.16 3.52 18.89
N VAL A 77 8.00 3.66 18.27
CA VAL A 77 6.99 2.59 18.21
C VAL A 77 7.13 1.81 16.91
N SER A 78 7.38 0.51 16.98
CA SER A 78 7.42 -0.39 15.82
C SER A 78 6.02 -0.75 15.33
N HIS A 79 5.93 -1.17 14.07
CA HIS A 79 4.72 -1.73 13.47
C HIS A 79 5.03 -3.01 12.72
N THR A 80 4.13 -4.01 12.80
CA THR A 80 4.24 -5.26 12.06
C THR A 80 3.25 -5.26 10.91
N PHE A 81 3.78 -5.33 9.69
CA PHE A 81 2.99 -5.58 8.48
C PHE A 81 2.90 -7.09 8.29
N SER A 82 1.70 -7.62 8.10
CA SER A 82 1.44 -9.04 7.89
C SER A 82 0.59 -9.24 6.64
N MET A 83 1.08 -10.10 5.74
CA MET A 83 0.43 -10.45 4.47
C MET A 83 0.08 -11.93 4.38
N PHE A 84 0.14 -12.66 5.50
CA PHE A 84 -0.13 -14.09 5.48
C PHE A 84 -1.49 -14.41 4.87
N LYS A 85 -1.47 -15.19 3.80
CA LYS A 85 -2.61 -15.87 3.19
C LYS A 85 -2.17 -17.26 2.74
N PRO A 86 -2.97 -18.32 3.00
CA PRO A 86 -2.58 -19.69 2.68
C PRO A 86 -2.31 -19.95 1.19
N GLN A 87 -2.88 -19.10 0.31
CA GLN A 87 -2.73 -19.23 -1.15
C GLN A 87 -1.47 -18.56 -1.71
N TYR A 88 -0.73 -17.78 -0.92
CA TYR A 88 0.52 -17.17 -1.37
C TYR A 88 1.67 -18.17 -1.29
N ASP A 89 2.35 -18.38 -2.41
CA ASP A 89 3.48 -19.30 -2.53
C ASP A 89 4.77 -18.68 -1.98
N SER A 90 4.93 -17.36 -2.18
CA SER A 90 6.13 -16.64 -1.73
C SER A 90 5.84 -15.17 -1.42
N TYR A 91 6.77 -14.55 -0.68
CA TYR A 91 6.76 -13.14 -0.30
C TYR A 91 8.13 -12.54 -0.56
N LEU A 92 8.18 -11.28 -0.95
CA LEU A 92 9.38 -10.47 -1.01
C LEU A 92 9.06 -9.05 -0.54
N TRP A 93 9.71 -8.62 0.55
CA TRP A 93 9.56 -7.28 1.11
C TRP A 93 10.66 -6.33 0.64
N HIS A 94 10.43 -5.02 0.78
CA HIS A 94 11.38 -3.95 0.45
C HIS A 94 12.78 -4.15 1.07
N ASN A 95 12.88 -4.82 2.20
CA ASN A 95 14.14 -5.10 2.91
C ASN A 95 14.76 -6.46 2.56
N GLY A 96 14.21 -7.17 1.56
CA GLY A 96 14.65 -8.50 1.12
C GLY A 96 14.14 -9.67 1.98
N SER A 97 13.34 -9.44 3.02
CA SER A 97 12.70 -10.53 3.77
C SER A 97 11.72 -11.29 2.90
N THR A 98 11.65 -12.60 3.12
CA THR A 98 10.71 -13.53 2.48
C THR A 98 9.68 -14.10 3.46
N ASP A 99 9.62 -13.57 4.66
CA ASP A 99 8.64 -13.96 5.66
C ASP A 99 7.24 -13.43 5.30
N SER A 100 6.19 -14.04 5.82
CA SER A 100 4.82 -13.58 5.64
C SER A 100 4.50 -12.28 6.39
N ALA A 101 5.41 -11.82 7.25
CA ALA A 101 5.28 -10.57 8.00
C ALA A 101 6.66 -9.96 8.29
N ILE A 102 6.71 -8.63 8.37
CA ILE A 102 7.91 -7.90 8.79
C ILE A 102 7.57 -6.88 9.88
N THR A 103 8.51 -6.62 10.77
CA THR A 103 8.41 -5.56 11.78
C THR A 103 9.38 -4.44 11.43
N VAL A 104 8.85 -3.22 11.35
CA VAL A 104 9.62 -2.01 11.05
C VAL A 104 9.60 -1.05 12.25
N ASN A 105 10.70 -0.34 12.46
CA ASN A 105 10.90 0.57 13.60
C ASN A 105 11.40 1.95 13.17
N LYS A 106 11.44 2.21 11.87
CA LYS A 106 11.79 3.51 11.27
C LYS A 106 10.81 3.82 10.17
N GLY A 107 10.53 5.11 9.97
CA GLY A 107 9.71 5.56 8.85
C GLY A 107 10.35 5.17 7.51
N ASP A 108 9.56 4.56 6.63
CA ASP A 108 9.99 4.09 5.32
C ASP A 108 8.79 3.85 4.41
N THR A 109 9.09 3.68 3.12
CA THR A 109 8.14 3.16 2.13
C THR A 109 8.21 1.63 2.16
N ILE A 110 7.12 1.02 2.62
CA ILE A 110 7.02 -0.43 2.76
C ILE A 110 6.31 -0.97 1.53
N TRP A 111 6.96 -1.87 0.80
CA TRP A 111 6.30 -2.61 -0.26
C TRP A 111 6.48 -4.11 -0.04
N VAL A 112 5.51 -4.86 -0.54
CA VAL A 112 5.55 -6.33 -0.60
C VAL A 112 5.17 -6.78 -1.98
N GLN A 113 5.86 -7.78 -2.48
CA GLN A 113 5.47 -8.58 -3.63
C GLN A 113 5.08 -9.97 -3.13
N VAL A 114 3.99 -10.52 -3.64
CA VAL A 114 3.53 -11.87 -3.35
C VAL A 114 3.35 -12.65 -4.63
N GLU A 115 3.40 -13.98 -4.56
CA GLU A 115 3.30 -14.89 -5.69
C GLU A 115 2.17 -15.90 -5.48
N ILE A 116 1.45 -16.22 -6.56
CA ILE A 116 0.53 -17.36 -6.67
C ILE A 116 0.76 -18.03 -8.03
N GLY A 117 1.21 -19.30 -8.03
CA GLY A 117 1.36 -20.09 -9.25
C GLY A 117 2.19 -19.43 -10.35
N GLY A 118 3.25 -18.71 -9.99
CA GLY A 118 4.13 -17.96 -10.89
C GLY A 118 3.65 -16.56 -11.26
N CYS A 119 2.49 -16.11 -10.76
CA CYS A 119 1.99 -14.75 -10.97
C CYS A 119 2.29 -13.86 -9.76
N PHE A 120 2.74 -12.63 -10.02
CA PHE A 120 3.16 -11.69 -8.99
C PHE A 120 2.19 -10.52 -8.87
N GLY A 121 2.00 -10.06 -7.64
CA GLY A 121 1.31 -8.82 -7.35
C GLY A 121 2.03 -8.08 -6.24
N SER A 122 1.90 -6.77 -6.19
CA SER A 122 2.58 -5.94 -5.20
C SER A 122 1.66 -4.84 -4.68
N ASP A 123 1.96 -4.39 -3.46
CA ASP A 123 1.33 -3.22 -2.86
C ASP A 123 2.35 -2.44 -2.02
N THR A 124 2.03 -1.17 -1.76
CA THR A 124 2.92 -0.22 -1.09
C THR A 124 2.14 0.61 -0.09
N ALA A 125 2.73 0.81 1.09
CA ALA A 125 2.22 1.70 2.12
C ALA A 125 3.36 2.52 2.74
N LEU A 126 3.06 3.71 3.26
CA LEU A 126 4.01 4.49 4.03
C LEU A 126 3.93 4.12 5.51
N PHE A 127 5.08 3.91 6.12
CA PHE A 127 5.22 3.89 7.57
C PHE A 127 5.89 5.18 8.02
N VAL A 128 5.17 6.01 8.74
CA VAL A 128 5.62 7.35 9.15
C VAL A 128 5.75 7.43 10.66
N HIS A 129 6.93 7.85 11.13
CA HIS A 129 7.14 8.24 12.51
C HIS A 129 6.77 9.71 12.73
N ALA A 130 5.73 9.93 13.53
CA ALA A 130 5.37 11.27 13.98
C ALA A 130 6.15 11.63 15.24
N LYS A 131 6.59 12.88 15.33
CA LYS A 131 7.17 13.41 16.56
C LYS A 131 6.08 13.65 17.60
N LYS A 132 6.38 13.34 18.86
CA LYS A 132 5.51 13.67 19.99
C LYS A 132 5.28 15.19 20.03
N PRO A 133 4.02 15.65 20.12
CA PRO A 133 3.76 17.07 20.29
C PRO A 133 4.36 17.55 21.61
N VAL A 134 5.11 18.64 21.56
CA VAL A 134 5.67 19.33 22.73
C VAL A 134 4.79 20.54 23.01
N ILE A 135 4.22 20.58 24.20
CA ILE A 135 3.32 21.63 24.67
C ILE A 135 3.97 22.28 25.89
N ASN A 136 3.83 23.59 26.01
CA ASN A 136 4.23 24.34 27.17
C ASN A 136 3.18 25.45 27.43
N LEU A 137 2.31 25.23 28.41
CA LEU A 137 1.30 26.19 28.83
C LEU A 137 1.87 27.32 29.71
N GLY A 138 3.15 27.23 30.05
CA GLY A 138 3.81 28.16 30.93
C GLY A 138 3.93 27.67 32.38
N ALA A 139 4.46 28.52 33.26
CA ALA A 139 4.57 28.25 34.67
C ALA A 139 3.23 28.58 35.39
N ASP A 140 3.02 27.92 36.53
CA ASP A 140 1.91 28.27 37.42
C ASP A 140 1.90 29.76 37.70
N THR A 141 0.73 30.38 37.57
CA THR A 141 0.60 31.84 37.66
C THR A 141 -0.50 32.28 38.60
N ILE A 142 -0.42 33.50 39.08
CA ILE A 142 -1.42 34.13 39.96
C ILE A 142 -2.07 35.25 39.16
N LEU A 143 -3.39 35.23 39.12
CA LEU A 143 -4.22 36.30 38.52
C LEU A 143 -4.92 37.09 39.60
N CYS A 144 -5.11 38.39 39.38
CA CYS A 144 -5.99 39.18 40.19
C CYS A 144 -7.46 38.85 39.91
N ASP A 145 -8.34 39.15 40.87
CA ASP A 145 -9.78 38.94 40.68
C ASP A 145 -10.29 39.78 39.49
N GLY A 146 -10.94 39.09 38.55
CA GLY A 146 -11.43 39.69 37.29
C GLY A 146 -10.46 39.64 36.12
N ASP A 147 -9.21 39.17 36.30
CA ASP A 147 -8.27 38.95 35.19
C ASP A 147 -8.59 37.64 34.44
N GLU A 148 -8.20 37.62 33.17
CA GLU A 148 -8.31 36.46 32.30
C GLU A 148 -6.92 36.05 31.75
N LEU A 149 -6.73 34.74 31.54
CA LEU A 149 -5.50 34.19 30.93
C LEU A 149 -5.87 33.31 29.74
N LEU A 150 -5.33 33.66 28.57
CA LEU A 150 -5.45 32.83 27.38
C LEU A 150 -4.31 31.81 27.34
N LEU A 151 -4.63 30.55 27.57
CA LEU A 151 -3.72 29.43 27.37
C LEU A 151 -3.65 29.06 25.89
N ASN A 152 -2.44 28.89 25.38
CA ASN A 152 -2.22 28.54 23.97
C ASN A 152 -1.44 27.22 23.88
N ALA A 153 -2.12 26.17 23.39
CA ALA A 153 -1.59 24.82 23.22
C ALA A 153 -1.30 24.50 21.76
N LYS A 154 -1.35 25.49 20.86
CA LYS A 154 -1.19 25.30 19.41
C LYS A 154 0.14 24.62 19.08
N VAL A 155 0.06 23.56 18.26
CA VAL A 155 1.22 22.87 17.68
C VAL A 155 1.17 22.95 16.15
N ASP A 156 2.32 22.76 15.51
CA ASP A 156 2.41 22.79 14.05
C ASP A 156 1.61 21.65 13.42
N GLY A 157 0.89 21.96 12.33
CA GLY A 157 0.10 21.01 11.56
C GLY A 157 -1.21 20.58 12.24
N THR A 158 -1.88 19.58 11.66
CA THR A 158 -3.19 19.13 12.17
C THR A 158 -3.03 18.31 13.43
N ALA A 159 -3.76 18.67 14.47
CA ALA A 159 -3.80 17.98 15.75
C ALA A 159 -5.22 18.06 16.37
N ASN A 160 -5.56 17.10 17.22
CA ASN A 160 -6.77 17.12 17.99
C ASN A 160 -6.42 17.51 19.44
N TYR A 161 -7.18 18.44 20.01
CA TYR A 161 -7.01 18.95 21.36
C TYR A 161 -8.12 18.40 22.26
N GLU A 162 -7.85 18.22 23.51
CA GLU A 162 -8.84 17.86 24.52
C GLU A 162 -8.45 18.52 25.85
N TRP A 163 -9.18 19.57 26.23
CA TRP A 163 -9.05 20.24 27.52
C TRP A 163 -9.86 19.52 28.61
N ARG A 164 -9.65 19.93 29.86
CA ARG A 164 -10.34 19.35 31.01
C ARG A 164 -11.90 19.40 30.93
N ASP A 165 -12.44 20.38 30.24
CA ASP A 165 -13.89 20.58 30.04
C ASP A 165 -14.41 19.92 28.74
N LYS A 166 -13.55 19.19 28.03
CA LYS A 166 -13.82 18.54 26.74
C LYS A 166 -13.85 19.46 25.51
N SER A 167 -13.51 20.75 25.69
CA SER A 167 -13.30 21.61 24.52
C SER A 167 -12.11 21.15 23.70
N ASP A 168 -12.14 21.40 22.38
CA ASP A 168 -11.21 20.86 21.36
C ASP A 168 -10.47 21.96 20.56
N GLU A 169 -10.60 23.21 20.99
CA GLU A 169 -9.88 24.33 20.40
C GLU A 169 -8.41 24.35 20.84
N PRO A 170 -7.48 24.91 20.04
CA PRO A 170 -6.07 25.03 20.42
C PRO A 170 -5.81 26.02 21.55
N GLU A 171 -6.76 26.87 21.86
CA GLU A 171 -6.67 27.93 22.87
C GLU A 171 -7.78 27.77 23.91
N PHE A 172 -7.49 28.13 25.15
CA PHE A 172 -8.45 28.05 26.26
C PHE A 172 -8.38 29.30 27.13
N LEU A 173 -9.54 29.93 27.33
CA LEU A 173 -9.64 31.13 28.17
C LEU A 173 -9.93 30.73 29.61
N VAL A 174 -9.08 31.14 30.53
CA VAL A 174 -9.17 30.90 31.96
C VAL A 174 -9.63 32.16 32.65
N TRP A 175 -10.69 32.07 33.49
CA TRP A 175 -11.22 33.17 34.30
C TRP A 175 -11.46 32.78 35.78
N ARG A 176 -11.02 31.58 36.18
CA ARG A 176 -11.16 31.05 37.54
C ARG A 176 -9.91 30.29 37.94
N GLU A 177 -9.64 30.24 39.23
CA GLU A 177 -8.59 29.39 39.78
C GLU A 177 -8.84 27.90 39.48
N GLY A 178 -7.79 27.14 39.31
CA GLY A 178 -7.85 25.69 39.12
C GLY A 178 -6.65 25.15 38.33
N ILE A 179 -6.63 23.85 38.15
CA ILE A 179 -5.65 23.18 37.31
C ILE A 179 -6.27 23.00 35.93
N TYR A 180 -5.60 23.51 34.93
CA TYR A 180 -5.95 23.39 33.52
C TYR A 180 -4.95 22.47 32.82
N HIS A 181 -5.47 21.45 32.15
CA HIS A 181 -4.65 20.53 31.38
C HIS A 181 -5.21 20.36 29.98
N VAL A 182 -4.31 20.11 29.03
CA VAL A 182 -4.62 19.77 27.65
C VAL A 182 -3.94 18.47 27.25
N THR A 183 -4.65 17.65 26.50
CA THR A 183 -4.11 16.50 25.81
C THR A 183 -4.17 16.74 24.31
N ILE A 184 -3.03 16.60 23.63
CA ILE A 184 -2.93 16.77 22.18
C ILE A 184 -2.61 15.42 21.54
N ARG A 185 -3.35 15.08 20.47
CA ARG A 185 -3.15 13.87 19.67
C ARG A 185 -2.77 14.25 18.25
N ARG A 186 -1.64 13.76 17.79
CA ARG A 186 -1.12 14.02 16.44
C ARG A 186 -0.33 12.83 15.91
N GLY A 187 -0.70 12.31 14.70
CA GLY A 187 0.05 11.24 14.04
C GLY A 187 0.27 10.00 14.92
N GLY A 188 -0.71 9.63 15.75
CA GLY A 188 -0.59 8.51 16.69
C GLY A 188 0.21 8.82 17.97
N CYS A 189 0.74 10.05 18.12
CA CYS A 189 1.42 10.51 19.33
C CYS A 189 0.47 11.28 20.25
N VAL A 190 0.74 11.23 21.55
CA VAL A 190 0.02 11.98 22.57
C VAL A 190 1.02 12.84 23.36
N GLY A 191 0.71 14.14 23.45
CA GLY A 191 1.38 15.08 24.34
C GLY A 191 0.36 15.66 25.31
N ASN A 192 0.82 16.07 26.47
CA ASN A 192 0.00 16.74 27.48
C ASN A 192 0.85 17.74 28.25
N ASP A 193 0.18 18.73 28.81
CA ASP A 193 0.75 19.69 29.73
C ASP A 193 -0.34 20.24 30.65
N SER A 194 0.05 20.84 31.76
CA SER A 194 -0.85 21.42 32.76
C SER A 194 -0.26 22.64 33.42
N ILE A 195 -1.11 23.57 33.81
CA ILE A 195 -0.81 24.80 34.54
C ILE A 195 -1.82 24.96 35.65
#